data_b5b6023998988792b2fcbea5b3d13923
#
_entry.id   b5b6023998988792b2fcbea5b3d13923
#
_cell.length_a   1.000
_cell.length_b   1.000
_cell.length_c   1.000
_cell.angle_alpha   90.00
_cell.angle_beta   90.00
_cell.angle_gamma   90.00
#
_symmetry.space_group_name_H-M   'P 1'
#
loop_
_entity.id
_entity.type
_entity.pdbx_description
1 polymer ?
#
loop_
_entity_poly.entity_id
_entity_poly.type
_entity_poly.pdbx_seq_one_letter_code
_entity_poly.pdbx_strand_id
1 'polypeptide(L)'
;MGFILVGIALGMILALQLQVSDPYVKTVLTLDGDSLRGHAIFQMNCAGCHGIQNGRQVGPSLTGVSQRKSPVGIINQVTGGKTPPMPQFQPNPQDMADLLEYVQSL
;
A
#
# COMPACT_ATOMS: atom_id res chain seq x y z
N MET A 1 2.20 -5.29 -35.84
CA MET A 1 2.02 -4.34 -34.74
C MET A 1 0.91 -4.75 -33.76
N GLY A 2 -0.26 -5.24 -34.23
CA GLY A 2 -1.34 -5.66 -33.35
C GLY A 2 -0.98 -6.78 -32.36
N PHE A 3 -0.11 -7.69 -32.75
CA PHE A 3 0.30 -8.82 -31.89
C PHE A 3 1.15 -8.37 -30.67
N ILE A 4 1.98 -7.33 -30.84
CA ILE A 4 2.80 -6.82 -29.75
C ILE A 4 1.92 -6.13 -28.70
N LEU A 5 0.93 -5.33 -29.12
CA LEU A 5 0.01 -4.66 -28.23
C LEU A 5 -0.86 -5.65 -27.46
N VAL A 6 -1.35 -6.70 -28.12
CA VAL A 6 -2.12 -7.76 -27.46
C VAL A 6 -1.25 -8.49 -26.42
N GLY A 7 -0.01 -8.81 -26.75
CA GLY A 7 0.92 -9.46 -25.81
C GLY A 7 1.20 -8.63 -24.59
N ILE A 8 1.38 -7.29 -24.75
CA ILE A 8 1.59 -6.37 -23.63
C ILE A 8 0.34 -6.31 -22.76
N ALA A 9 -0.84 -6.20 -23.36
CA ALA A 9 -2.11 -6.14 -22.61
C ALA A 9 -2.34 -7.41 -21.81
N LEU A 10 -2.11 -8.59 -22.41
CA LEU A 10 -2.24 -9.88 -21.71
C LEU A 10 -1.24 -10.00 -20.55
N GLY A 11 0.00 -9.56 -20.77
CA GLY A 11 1.02 -9.57 -19.72
C GLY A 11 0.65 -8.67 -18.54
N MET A 12 0.09 -7.50 -18.82
CA MET A 12 -0.37 -6.57 -17.76
C MET A 12 -1.55 -7.16 -16.99
N ILE A 13 -2.53 -7.77 -17.67
CA ILE A 13 -3.68 -8.40 -17.03
C ILE A 13 -3.21 -9.55 -16.13
N LEU A 14 -2.28 -10.37 -16.61
CA LEU A 14 -1.74 -11.49 -15.84
C LEU A 14 -1.00 -10.97 -14.58
N ALA A 15 -0.19 -9.92 -14.72
CA ALA A 15 0.53 -9.32 -13.59
C ALA A 15 -0.44 -8.81 -12.53
N LEU A 16 -1.54 -8.13 -12.92
CA LEU A 16 -2.57 -7.68 -12.00
C LEU A 16 -3.25 -8.84 -11.29
N GLN A 17 -3.58 -9.91 -12.02
CA GLN A 17 -4.21 -11.09 -11.43
C GLN A 17 -3.30 -11.78 -10.42
N LEU A 18 -2.00 -11.85 -10.69
CA LEU A 18 -1.03 -12.43 -9.76
C LEU A 18 -0.91 -11.61 -8.48
N GLN A 19 -0.93 -10.27 -8.57
CA GLN A 19 -0.92 -9.40 -7.39
C GLN A 19 -2.17 -9.59 -6.54
N VAL A 20 -3.35 -9.62 -7.17
CA VAL A 20 -4.63 -9.79 -6.47
C VAL A 20 -4.80 -11.21 -5.95
N SER A 21 -4.11 -12.21 -6.54
CA SER A 21 -4.19 -13.60 -6.08
C SER A 21 -3.33 -13.91 -4.86
N ASP A 22 -2.44 -12.99 -4.43
CA ASP A 22 -1.66 -13.15 -3.20
C ASP A 22 -2.64 -13.35 -2.01
N PRO A 23 -2.51 -14.46 -1.26
CA PRO A 23 -3.44 -14.73 -0.15
C PRO A 23 -3.48 -13.63 0.90
N TYR A 24 -2.35 -13.02 1.22
CA TYR A 24 -2.29 -11.92 2.18
C TYR A 24 -3.09 -10.72 1.69
N VAL A 25 -2.84 -10.30 0.45
CA VAL A 25 -3.54 -9.16 -0.16
C VAL A 25 -5.04 -9.44 -0.24
N LYS A 26 -5.44 -10.64 -0.67
CA LYS A 26 -6.85 -11.02 -0.73
C LYS A 26 -7.52 -10.91 0.64
N THR A 27 -6.88 -11.44 1.67
CA THR A 27 -7.42 -11.39 3.02
C THR A 27 -7.59 -9.96 3.49
N VAL A 28 -6.57 -9.11 3.31
CA VAL A 28 -6.65 -7.69 3.68
C VAL A 28 -7.84 -7.01 3.00
N LEU A 29 -8.01 -7.23 1.69
CA LEU A 29 -9.05 -6.57 0.92
C LEU A 29 -10.47 -7.02 1.27
N THR A 30 -10.64 -8.18 1.93
CA THR A 30 -11.95 -8.66 2.37
C THR A 30 -12.33 -8.17 3.76
N LEU A 31 -11.40 -7.60 4.51
CA LEU A 31 -11.63 -7.16 5.88
C LEU A 31 -12.07 -5.70 5.91
N ASP A 32 -12.96 -5.37 6.86
CA ASP A 32 -13.30 -4.00 7.15
C ASP A 32 -12.21 -3.39 8.03
N GLY A 33 -11.63 -2.27 7.59
CA GLY A 33 -10.60 -1.57 8.32
C GLY A 33 -11.17 -0.54 9.29
N ASP A 34 -10.49 -0.38 10.42
CA ASP A 34 -10.78 0.65 11.43
C ASP A 34 -9.77 1.78 11.28
N SER A 35 -10.21 2.93 10.81
CA SER A 35 -9.35 4.09 10.56
C SER A 35 -8.69 4.65 11.83
N LEU A 36 -9.37 4.61 12.97
CA LEU A 36 -8.79 5.08 14.24
C LEU A 36 -7.63 4.17 14.66
N ARG A 37 -7.83 2.87 14.56
CA ARG A 37 -6.78 1.91 14.86
C ARG A 37 -5.64 2.02 13.85
N GLY A 38 -5.99 2.22 12.58
CA GLY A 38 -5.01 2.46 11.52
C GLY A 38 -4.16 3.70 11.77
N HIS A 39 -4.76 4.75 12.31
CA HIS A 39 -4.02 5.95 12.71
C HIS A 39 -2.98 5.62 13.78
N ALA A 40 -3.35 4.84 14.80
CA ALA A 40 -2.41 4.44 15.85
C ALA A 40 -1.25 3.61 15.27
N ILE A 41 -1.55 2.67 14.39
CA ILE A 41 -0.53 1.87 13.70
C ILE A 41 0.41 2.76 12.88
N PHE A 42 -0.15 3.72 12.16
CA PHE A 42 0.61 4.67 11.36
C PHE A 42 1.56 5.50 12.23
N GLN A 43 1.08 6.02 13.36
CA GLN A 43 1.91 6.81 14.28
C GLN A 43 3.10 6.02 14.80
N MET A 44 2.91 4.74 15.08
CA MET A 44 3.96 3.89 15.62
C MET A 44 4.98 3.42 14.59
N ASN A 45 4.59 3.29 13.32
CA ASN A 45 5.43 2.62 12.33
C ASN A 45 5.79 3.48 11.11
N CYS A 46 5.01 4.50 10.80
CA CYS A 46 5.11 5.23 9.53
C CYS A 46 5.41 6.72 9.71
N ALA A 47 4.89 7.32 10.77
CA ALA A 47 4.94 8.77 10.97
C ALA A 47 6.36 9.31 11.13
N GLY A 48 7.30 8.50 11.58
CA GLY A 48 8.69 8.93 11.72
C GLY A 48 9.31 9.35 10.39
N CYS A 49 8.87 8.75 9.28
CA CYS A 49 9.37 9.08 7.94
C CYS A 49 8.35 9.87 7.11
N HIS A 50 7.06 9.60 7.29
CA HIS A 50 5.99 10.21 6.49
C HIS A 50 5.26 11.35 7.20
N GLY A 51 5.54 11.56 8.46
CA GLY A 51 4.96 12.66 9.23
C GLY A 51 5.76 13.94 9.05
N ILE A 52 5.06 15.08 9.11
CA ILE A 52 5.71 16.39 9.12
C ILE A 52 6.07 16.72 10.57
N GLN A 53 7.23 16.30 11.02
CA GLN A 53 7.77 16.65 12.32
C GLN A 53 9.11 17.37 12.14
N ASN A 54 9.20 18.55 12.70
CA ASN A 54 10.44 19.37 12.73
C ASN A 54 10.99 19.72 11.35
N GLY A 55 10.13 19.81 10.32
CA GLY A 55 10.54 20.21 8.97
C GLY A 55 11.43 19.21 8.24
N ARG A 56 11.60 18.00 8.78
CA ARG A 56 12.38 16.94 8.15
C ARG A 56 11.49 15.77 7.81
N GLN A 57 11.31 15.54 6.52
CA GLN A 57 10.50 14.45 6.01
C GLN A 57 11.39 13.52 5.18
N VAL A 58 11.56 12.27 5.66
CA VAL A 58 12.35 11.25 4.95
C VAL A 58 11.52 10.65 3.81
N GLY A 59 10.27 10.29 4.08
CA GLY A 59 9.36 9.78 3.07
C GLY A 59 8.51 10.88 2.45
N PRO A 60 7.90 10.63 1.28
CA PRO A 60 7.03 11.60 0.63
C PRO A 60 5.74 11.81 1.42
N SER A 61 5.07 12.95 1.14
CA SER A 61 3.73 13.19 1.68
C SER A 61 2.76 12.13 1.18
N LEU A 62 1.93 11.61 2.09
CA LEU A 62 0.89 10.64 1.75
C LEU A 62 -0.48 11.29 1.50
N THR A 63 -0.55 12.63 1.56
CA THR A 63 -1.77 13.35 1.25
C THR A 63 -2.23 13.00 -0.16
N GLY A 64 -3.47 12.54 -0.31
CA GLY A 64 -4.03 12.16 -1.61
C GLY A 64 -3.44 10.89 -2.20
N VAL A 65 -2.78 10.05 -1.40
CA VAL A 65 -2.13 8.84 -1.92
C VAL A 65 -3.10 7.88 -2.61
N SER A 66 -4.37 7.84 -2.17
CA SER A 66 -5.39 7.00 -2.79
C SER A 66 -5.71 7.40 -4.24
N GLN A 67 -5.37 8.61 -4.65
CA GLN A 67 -5.52 9.06 -6.03
C GLN A 67 -4.34 8.66 -6.91
N ARG A 68 -3.20 8.28 -6.31
CA ARG A 68 -1.97 7.91 -7.02
C ARG A 68 -1.71 6.41 -7.01
N LYS A 69 -2.20 5.70 -5.99
CA LYS A 69 -1.97 4.28 -5.81
C LYS A 69 -3.28 3.57 -5.48
N SER A 70 -3.46 2.40 -6.08
CA SER A 70 -4.57 1.50 -5.75
C SER A 70 -4.36 0.90 -4.34
N PRO A 71 -5.41 0.35 -3.72
CA PRO A 71 -5.26 -0.39 -2.46
C PRO A 71 -4.19 -1.47 -2.53
N VAL A 72 -4.17 -2.27 -3.60
CA VAL A 72 -3.15 -3.30 -3.82
C VAL A 72 -1.76 -2.67 -3.90
N GLY A 73 -1.63 -1.55 -4.61
CA GLY A 73 -0.36 -0.83 -4.73
C GLY A 73 0.17 -0.33 -3.40
N ILE A 74 -0.72 0.18 -2.54
CA ILE A 74 -0.35 0.63 -1.19
C ILE A 74 0.14 -0.56 -0.36
N ILE A 75 -0.60 -1.66 -0.34
CA ILE A 75 -0.21 -2.87 0.40
C ILE A 75 1.17 -3.36 -0.07
N ASN A 76 1.37 -3.46 -1.37
CA ASN A 76 2.64 -3.94 -1.93
C ASN A 76 3.80 -3.00 -1.62
N GLN A 77 3.57 -1.69 -1.60
CA GLN A 77 4.60 -0.72 -1.25
C GLN A 77 5.03 -0.88 0.22
N VAL A 78 4.07 -1.09 1.11
CA VAL A 78 4.33 -1.22 2.55
C VAL A 78 5.01 -2.56 2.86
N THR A 79 4.59 -3.64 2.24
CA THR A 79 5.11 -4.98 2.51
C THR A 79 6.37 -5.33 1.72
N GLY A 80 6.65 -4.61 0.65
CA GLY A 80 7.63 -5.04 -0.34
C GLY A 80 9.09 -4.80 0.02
N GLY A 81 9.40 -3.73 0.74
CA GLY A 81 10.78 -3.37 1.03
C GLY A 81 11.62 -3.00 -0.19
N LYS A 82 10.99 -2.63 -1.30
CA LYS A 82 11.67 -2.39 -2.57
C LYS A 82 12.18 -0.96 -2.76
N THR A 83 11.87 -0.07 -1.82
CA THR A 83 12.22 1.35 -1.91
C THR A 83 12.96 1.78 -0.64
N PRO A 84 14.23 1.39 -0.45
CA PRO A 84 15.00 1.85 0.70
C PRO A 84 15.07 3.39 0.72
N PRO A 85 15.08 4.04 1.88
CA PRO A 85 15.15 3.47 3.22
C PRO A 85 13.82 3.04 3.83
N MET A 86 12.73 2.97 3.08
CA MET A 86 11.44 2.49 3.58
C MET A 86 11.55 1.00 3.97
N PRO A 87 11.33 0.65 5.25
CA PRO A 87 11.45 -0.75 5.68
C PRO A 87 10.26 -1.58 5.23
N GLN A 88 10.44 -2.90 5.20
CA GLN A 88 9.33 -3.81 5.05
C GLN A 88 8.46 -3.79 6.30
N PHE A 89 7.14 -3.78 6.10
CA PHE A 89 6.18 -3.85 7.18
C PHE A 89 5.03 -4.75 6.75
N GLN A 90 4.89 -5.90 7.40
CA GLN A 90 3.84 -6.84 7.07
C GLN A 90 3.16 -7.33 8.36
N PRO A 91 2.26 -6.50 8.93
CA PRO A 91 1.48 -6.88 10.08
C PRO A 91 0.44 -7.95 9.72
N ASN A 92 -0.29 -8.46 10.71
CA ASN A 92 -1.40 -9.35 10.41
C ASN A 92 -2.42 -8.67 9.49
N PRO A 93 -3.27 -9.43 8.77
CA PRO A 93 -4.17 -8.83 7.78
C PRO A 93 -5.14 -7.78 8.33
N GLN A 94 -5.65 -7.95 9.55
CA GLN A 94 -6.55 -6.96 10.14
C GLN A 94 -5.84 -5.63 10.39
N ASP A 95 -4.64 -5.69 10.94
CA ASP A 95 -3.85 -4.47 11.18
C ASP A 95 -3.51 -3.77 9.86
N MET A 96 -3.22 -4.52 8.81
CA MET A 96 -2.99 -3.92 7.49
C MET A 96 -4.28 -3.30 6.93
N ALA A 97 -5.44 -3.95 7.12
CA ALA A 97 -6.72 -3.39 6.69
C ALA A 97 -7.03 -2.07 7.42
N ASP A 98 -6.75 -2.02 8.72
CA ASP A 98 -6.91 -0.81 9.53
C ASP A 98 -5.98 0.31 9.04
N LEU A 99 -4.71 -0.02 8.81
CA LEU A 99 -3.72 0.92 8.28
C LEU A 99 -4.12 1.44 6.91
N LEU A 100 -4.54 0.55 6.02
CA LEU A 100 -4.99 0.90 4.68
C LEU A 100 -6.16 1.88 4.71
N GLU A 101 -7.15 1.63 5.56
CA GLU A 101 -8.31 2.52 5.71
C GLU A 101 -7.88 3.92 6.14
N TYR A 102 -6.97 4.01 7.08
CA TYR A 102 -6.44 5.30 7.51
C TYR A 102 -5.64 6.00 6.40
N VAL A 103 -4.71 5.29 5.78
CA VAL A 103 -3.83 5.86 4.74
C VAL A 103 -4.64 6.36 3.55
N GLN A 104 -5.66 5.64 3.15
CA GLN A 104 -6.54 6.04 2.06
C GLN A 104 -7.35 7.30 2.37
N SER A 105 -7.51 7.63 3.64
CA SER A 105 -8.23 8.84 4.06
C SER A 105 -7.39 10.11 4.02
N LEU A 106 -6.10 10.00 3.79
CA LEU A 106 -5.17 11.15 3.83
C LEU A 106 -5.25 12.07 2.61
#